data_95e88cceeaa8182fdb82c718d038ae0a
#
_entry.id   95e88cceeaa8182fdb82c718d038ae0a
#
_cell.length_a   1.000
_cell.length_b   1.000
_cell.length_c   1.000
_cell.angle_alpha   90.00
_cell.angle_beta   90.00
_cell.angle_gamma   90.00
#
_symmetry.space_group_name_H-M   'P 1'
#
loop_
_entity.id
_entity.type
_entity.pdbx_description
1 polymer ?
#
loop_
_entity_poly.entity_id
_entity_poly.type
_entity_poly.pdbx_seq_one_letter_code
_entity_poly.pdbx_strand_id
1 'polypeptide(L)'
;MTKKTGYREIYLLGILTFILMFSVTLIYPVQKEFVMERFNIVSLKETSLFVSVNLAAYVIFSLIWGSISDRMGKRKIFILAGFLGNAVLMFSLTLAPTMAVLLVLRFIEGIFTVMAFSLLMASVLDIVKQTHYGRGMGILGMGMAFGNAMGAPFGGKIGAVDPLYPLYVGSFMLLIGASITAIALKERKLESRSASLRDALLLLKEEKRIFIPYAFSFVERFTVGFFVVIFPLMLAIKYGIGSGSIGMYMTAFLIPFAFLQYPLGAISDRIGRVPPLIVGSLLYGIAVVSVGIVAPPMLVVVMVLGGVVGALMYPPSAALAGDLANLAKRGTAMGGFNLFGSLGFAAGPFIGGVVADRYGFQASFAVAGLAVIIIALIFFSSLIEINKKVSLHDKLLKNNR
;
A
#
# COMPACT_ATOMS: atom_id res chain seq x y z
N MET A 1 15.94 19.53 22.79
CA MET A 1 14.49 19.31 22.57
C MET A 1 14.03 18.15 23.42
N THR A 2 13.02 18.37 24.23
CA THR A 2 12.52 17.37 25.19
C THR A 2 11.93 16.16 24.45
N LYS A 3 12.25 14.93 24.90
CA LYS A 3 11.75 13.64 24.35
C LYS A 3 10.22 13.63 24.07
N LYS A 4 9.44 14.38 24.84
CA LYS A 4 7.96 14.47 24.71
C LYS A 4 7.48 15.16 23.43
N THR A 5 8.20 16.15 22.90
CA THR A 5 7.74 16.94 21.73
C THR A 5 7.82 16.15 20.43
N GLY A 6 8.83 15.30 20.25
CA GLY A 6 8.99 14.49 19.03
C GLY A 6 7.93 13.41 18.88
N TYR A 7 7.55 12.73 19.95
CA TYR A 7 6.51 11.67 19.88
C TYR A 7 5.13 12.23 19.55
N ARG A 8 4.74 13.39 20.09
CA ARG A 8 3.46 14.02 19.78
C ARG A 8 3.29 14.31 18.28
N GLU A 9 4.35 14.77 17.63
CA GLU A 9 4.31 15.04 16.19
C GLU A 9 4.25 13.75 15.36
N ILE A 10 4.90 12.67 15.79
CA ILE A 10 4.83 11.38 15.09
C ILE A 10 3.40 10.81 15.17
N TYR A 11 2.74 10.89 16.31
CA TYR A 11 1.33 10.51 16.42
C TYR A 11 0.42 11.37 15.54
N LEU A 12 0.71 12.68 15.43
CA LEU A 12 -0.02 13.58 14.53
C LEU A 12 0.13 13.12 13.06
N LEU A 13 1.36 12.78 12.62
CA LEU A 13 1.59 12.24 11.27
C LEU A 13 0.87 10.90 11.06
N GLY A 14 0.80 10.04 12.08
CA GLY A 14 0.00 8.81 12.05
C GLY A 14 -1.50 9.07 11.87
N ILE A 15 -2.06 10.06 12.59
CA ILE A 15 -3.47 10.48 12.43
C ILE A 15 -3.73 11.05 11.03
N LEU A 16 -2.83 11.89 10.52
CA LEU A 16 -2.95 12.42 9.15
C LEU A 16 -2.90 11.30 8.12
N THR A 17 -2.02 10.30 8.30
CA THR A 17 -1.97 9.12 7.44
C THR A 17 -3.24 8.30 7.52
N PHE A 18 -3.81 8.12 8.72
CA PHE A 18 -5.11 7.47 8.92
C PHE A 18 -6.20 8.19 8.12
N ILE A 19 -6.33 9.51 8.26
CA ILE A 19 -7.35 10.31 7.55
C ILE A 19 -7.20 10.15 6.03
N LEU A 20 -5.97 10.24 5.52
CA LEU A 20 -5.69 10.11 4.09
C LEU A 20 -6.10 8.73 3.57
N MET A 21 -5.65 7.65 4.23
CA MET A 21 -5.93 6.27 3.79
C MET A 21 -7.39 5.88 3.98
N PHE A 22 -8.03 6.34 5.05
CA PHE A 22 -9.46 6.18 5.26
C PHE A 22 -10.26 6.79 4.08
N SER A 23 -9.95 8.04 3.72
CA SER A 23 -10.65 8.74 2.63
C SER A 23 -10.46 8.03 1.28
N VAL A 24 -9.24 7.60 0.95
CA VAL A 24 -8.96 6.88 -0.30
C VAL A 24 -9.69 5.55 -0.38
N THR A 25 -9.82 4.84 0.75
CA THR A 25 -10.37 3.49 0.78
C THR A 25 -11.90 3.45 0.76
N LEU A 26 -12.56 4.56 1.13
CA LEU A 26 -14.04 4.66 1.11
C LEU A 26 -14.67 4.28 -0.23
N ILE A 27 -13.98 4.54 -1.35
CA ILE A 27 -14.54 4.36 -2.70
C ILE A 27 -14.42 2.91 -3.22
N TYR A 28 -13.56 2.07 -2.63
CA TYR A 28 -13.30 0.75 -3.19
C TYR A 28 -14.52 -0.19 -3.23
N PRO A 29 -15.41 -0.22 -2.22
CA PRO A 29 -16.59 -1.10 -2.26
C PRO A 29 -17.66 -0.67 -3.24
N VAL A 30 -17.69 0.59 -3.68
CA VAL A 30 -18.76 1.19 -4.52
C VAL A 30 -18.37 1.35 -5.99
N GLN A 31 -17.28 0.71 -6.43
CA GLN A 31 -16.77 0.90 -7.80
C GLN A 31 -17.76 0.46 -8.88
N LYS A 32 -18.57 -0.59 -8.63
CA LYS A 32 -19.60 -1.01 -9.57
C LYS A 32 -20.63 0.10 -9.78
N GLU A 33 -21.22 0.59 -8.72
CA GLU A 33 -22.27 1.58 -8.75
C GLU A 33 -21.74 2.94 -9.24
N PHE A 34 -20.59 3.37 -8.71
CA PHE A 34 -20.03 4.69 -9.01
C PHE A 34 -19.39 4.78 -10.41
N VAL A 35 -18.78 3.71 -10.91
CA VAL A 35 -18.06 3.73 -12.19
C VAL A 35 -18.87 3.02 -13.28
N MET A 36 -19.24 1.74 -13.08
CA MET A 36 -19.88 0.95 -14.14
C MET A 36 -21.30 1.42 -14.41
N GLU A 37 -22.14 1.51 -13.38
CA GLU A 37 -23.56 1.87 -13.55
C GLU A 37 -23.72 3.33 -13.97
N ARG A 38 -22.96 4.25 -13.36
CA ARG A 38 -23.05 5.68 -13.67
C ARG A 38 -22.65 6.03 -15.11
N PHE A 39 -21.65 5.36 -15.66
CA PHE A 39 -21.13 5.65 -17.00
C PHE A 39 -21.50 4.59 -18.04
N ASN A 40 -22.39 3.64 -17.69
CA ASN A 40 -22.80 2.52 -18.54
C ASN A 40 -21.62 1.70 -19.09
N ILE A 41 -20.63 1.43 -18.24
CA ILE A 41 -19.43 0.66 -18.58
C ILE A 41 -19.65 -0.80 -18.20
N VAL A 42 -19.40 -1.71 -19.15
CA VAL A 42 -19.46 -3.17 -18.94
C VAL A 42 -18.07 -3.75 -18.73
N SER A 43 -17.04 -3.14 -19.28
CA SER A 43 -15.66 -3.64 -19.26
C SER A 43 -15.02 -3.49 -17.87
N LEU A 44 -14.53 -4.60 -17.33
CA LEU A 44 -13.76 -4.62 -16.07
C LEU A 44 -12.40 -3.93 -16.24
N LYS A 45 -11.80 -4.03 -17.43
CA LYS A 45 -10.57 -3.31 -17.79
C LYS A 45 -10.76 -1.80 -17.68
N GLU A 46 -11.84 -1.26 -18.27
CA GLU A 46 -12.13 0.17 -18.22
C GLU A 46 -12.40 0.63 -16.79
N THR A 47 -13.19 -0.14 -16.03
CA THR A 47 -13.44 0.14 -14.60
C THR A 47 -12.16 0.12 -13.79
N SER A 48 -11.24 -0.81 -14.08
CA SER A 48 -9.95 -0.90 -13.40
C SER A 48 -9.04 0.29 -13.68
N LEU A 49 -9.18 0.97 -14.82
CA LEU A 49 -8.45 2.21 -15.11
C LEU A 49 -8.71 3.29 -14.07
N PHE A 50 -9.90 3.34 -13.50
CA PHE A 50 -10.24 4.32 -12.45
C PHE A 50 -9.26 4.28 -11.26
N VAL A 51 -8.80 3.11 -10.86
CA VAL A 51 -7.80 2.98 -9.78
C VAL A 51 -6.38 2.99 -10.35
N SER A 52 -6.15 2.35 -11.50
CA SER A 52 -4.81 2.23 -12.09
C SER A 52 -4.21 3.58 -12.47
N VAL A 53 -4.98 4.53 -13.00
CA VAL A 53 -4.47 5.86 -13.35
C VAL A 53 -4.10 6.68 -12.12
N ASN A 54 -4.84 6.53 -11.02
CA ASN A 54 -4.51 7.14 -9.74
C ASN A 54 -3.17 6.60 -9.22
N LEU A 55 -2.99 5.28 -9.24
CA LEU A 55 -1.78 4.62 -8.79
C LEU A 55 -0.58 4.87 -9.72
N ALA A 56 -0.81 5.07 -11.03
CA ALA A 56 0.24 5.50 -11.95
C ALA A 56 0.81 6.87 -11.54
N ALA A 57 -0.04 7.79 -11.07
CA ALA A 57 0.42 9.06 -10.52
C ALA A 57 1.35 8.86 -9.30
N TYR A 58 1.07 7.85 -8.43
CA TYR A 58 1.95 7.52 -7.31
C TYR A 58 3.36 7.12 -7.77
N VAL A 59 3.46 6.29 -8.80
CA VAL A 59 4.76 5.86 -9.35
C VAL A 59 5.55 7.06 -9.88
N ILE A 60 4.91 7.92 -10.66
CA ILE A 60 5.56 9.03 -11.34
C ILE A 60 5.95 10.13 -10.35
N PHE A 61 5.04 10.52 -9.46
CA PHE A 61 5.17 11.75 -8.67
C PHE A 61 5.73 11.55 -7.25
N SER A 62 5.80 10.31 -6.73
CA SER A 62 6.32 10.07 -5.37
C SER A 62 7.74 10.60 -5.15
N LEU A 63 8.63 10.36 -6.10
CA LEU A 63 10.02 10.83 -6.06
C LEU A 63 10.15 12.32 -6.40
N ILE A 64 9.28 12.81 -7.28
CA ILE A 64 9.26 14.22 -7.71
C ILE A 64 8.92 15.12 -6.52
N TRP A 65 7.85 14.80 -5.78
CA TRP A 65 7.44 15.58 -4.60
C TRP A 65 8.47 15.55 -3.48
N GLY A 66 9.10 14.40 -3.24
CA GLY A 66 10.22 14.30 -2.31
C GLY A 66 11.34 15.28 -2.67
N SER A 67 11.77 15.25 -3.93
CA SER A 67 12.86 16.10 -4.43
C SER A 67 12.52 17.60 -4.41
N ILE A 68 11.30 17.98 -4.80
CA ILE A 68 10.84 19.38 -4.78
C ILE A 68 10.81 19.90 -3.34
N SER A 69 10.21 19.13 -2.44
CA SER A 69 10.11 19.46 -1.02
C SER A 69 11.48 19.60 -0.36
N ASP A 70 12.44 18.73 -0.70
CA ASP A 70 13.82 18.80 -0.21
C ASP A 70 14.53 20.07 -0.66
N ARG A 71 14.38 20.43 -1.94
CA ARG A 71 14.98 21.66 -2.51
C ARG A 71 14.40 22.94 -1.89
N MET A 72 13.10 22.94 -1.61
CA MET A 72 12.42 24.09 -0.99
C MET A 72 12.60 24.14 0.53
N GLY A 73 13.09 23.09 1.15
CA GLY A 73 13.25 23.00 2.59
C GLY A 73 11.93 23.02 3.38
N LYS A 74 10.81 22.63 2.75
CA LYS A 74 9.46 22.75 3.31
C LYS A 74 8.69 21.45 3.16
N ARG A 75 8.07 20.95 4.22
CA ARG A 75 7.19 19.76 4.22
C ARG A 75 5.72 20.14 4.39
N LYS A 76 5.44 21.00 5.39
CA LYS A 76 4.08 21.34 5.81
C LYS A 76 3.22 21.88 4.66
N ILE A 77 3.74 22.81 3.88
CA ILE A 77 2.96 23.45 2.81
C ILE A 77 2.55 22.45 1.73
N PHE A 78 3.42 21.49 1.40
CA PHE A 78 3.11 20.45 0.42
C PHE A 78 2.14 19.41 0.98
N ILE A 79 2.27 19.02 2.26
CA ILE A 79 1.29 18.14 2.91
C ILE A 79 -0.08 18.81 2.93
N LEU A 80 -0.14 20.10 3.29
CA LEU A 80 -1.38 20.89 3.29
C LEU A 80 -1.99 20.96 1.89
N ALA A 81 -1.19 21.32 0.87
CA ALA A 81 -1.63 21.36 -0.51
C ALA A 81 -2.11 19.99 -1.00
N GLY A 82 -1.44 18.90 -0.57
CA GLY A 82 -1.86 17.53 -0.88
C GLY A 82 -3.24 17.20 -0.32
N PHE A 83 -3.50 17.54 0.94
CA PHE A 83 -4.82 17.35 1.54
C PHE A 83 -5.90 18.20 0.90
N LEU A 84 -5.65 19.49 0.68
CA LEU A 84 -6.62 20.42 0.06
C LEU A 84 -6.91 20.04 -1.39
N GLY A 85 -5.88 19.80 -2.20
CA GLY A 85 -6.05 19.40 -3.59
C GLY A 85 -6.79 18.08 -3.73
N ASN A 86 -6.47 17.10 -2.88
CA ASN A 86 -7.17 15.82 -2.84
C ASN A 86 -8.63 16.00 -2.43
N ALA A 87 -8.94 16.82 -1.42
CA ALA A 87 -10.30 17.11 -0.99
C ALA A 87 -11.15 17.72 -2.13
N VAL A 88 -10.61 18.74 -2.81
CA VAL A 88 -11.28 19.38 -3.95
C VAL A 88 -11.51 18.40 -5.09
N LEU A 89 -10.48 17.63 -5.43
CA LEU A 89 -10.57 16.67 -6.53
C LEU A 89 -11.51 15.50 -6.22
N MET A 90 -11.47 14.98 -4.98
CA MET A 90 -12.39 13.93 -4.56
C MET A 90 -13.87 14.39 -4.64
N PHE A 91 -14.13 15.63 -4.29
CA PHE A 91 -15.46 16.25 -4.54
C PHE A 91 -15.73 16.38 -6.05
N SER A 92 -14.75 16.85 -6.84
CA SER A 92 -14.92 17.04 -8.29
C SER A 92 -15.20 15.75 -9.05
N LEU A 93 -14.76 14.58 -8.55
CA LEU A 93 -15.11 13.27 -9.13
C LEU A 93 -16.64 13.06 -9.16
N THR A 94 -17.38 13.61 -8.21
CA THR A 94 -18.85 13.51 -8.18
C THR A 94 -19.52 14.30 -9.31
N LEU A 95 -18.84 15.28 -9.86
CA LEU A 95 -19.32 16.16 -10.93
C LEU A 95 -18.88 15.72 -12.33
N ALA A 96 -18.06 14.65 -12.44
CA ALA A 96 -17.53 14.18 -13.73
C ALA A 96 -18.66 13.79 -14.69
N PRO A 97 -18.77 14.41 -15.89
CA PRO A 97 -19.83 14.12 -16.85
C PRO A 97 -19.54 12.88 -17.70
N THR A 98 -18.27 12.50 -17.85
CA THR A 98 -17.85 11.35 -18.68
C THR A 98 -16.73 10.56 -18.01
N MET A 99 -16.57 9.30 -18.41
CA MET A 99 -15.47 8.47 -17.92
C MET A 99 -14.09 9.09 -18.20
N ALA A 100 -13.90 9.71 -19.36
CA ALA A 100 -12.63 10.36 -19.70
C ALA A 100 -12.29 11.50 -18.70
N VAL A 101 -13.25 12.36 -18.37
CA VAL A 101 -13.08 13.41 -17.37
C VAL A 101 -12.82 12.80 -15.98
N LEU A 102 -13.56 11.74 -15.63
CA LEU A 102 -13.35 11.01 -14.38
C LEU A 102 -11.90 10.51 -14.25
N LEU A 103 -11.35 9.89 -15.31
CA LEU A 103 -9.99 9.37 -15.32
C LEU A 103 -8.93 10.48 -15.19
N VAL A 104 -9.14 11.62 -15.88
CA VAL A 104 -8.24 12.78 -15.76
C VAL A 104 -8.25 13.32 -14.34
N LEU A 105 -9.44 13.55 -13.75
CA LEU A 105 -9.58 14.00 -12.37
C LEU A 105 -8.93 12.99 -11.39
N ARG A 106 -9.12 11.71 -11.64
CA ARG A 106 -8.55 10.64 -10.81
C ARG A 106 -7.02 10.57 -10.87
N PHE A 107 -6.43 10.84 -12.05
CA PHE A 107 -4.99 10.96 -12.20
C PHE A 107 -4.45 12.16 -11.41
N ILE A 108 -5.08 13.33 -11.57
CA ILE A 108 -4.67 14.56 -10.86
C ILE A 108 -4.84 14.38 -9.34
N GLU A 109 -5.92 13.76 -8.90
CA GLU A 109 -6.15 13.44 -7.48
C GLU A 109 -5.03 12.53 -6.93
N GLY A 110 -4.56 11.55 -7.71
CA GLY A 110 -3.41 10.71 -7.38
C GLY A 110 -2.12 11.52 -7.16
N ILE A 111 -1.90 12.58 -7.94
CA ILE A 111 -0.74 13.49 -7.76
C ILE A 111 -0.78 14.16 -6.38
N PHE A 112 -1.94 14.65 -5.94
CA PHE A 112 -2.08 15.29 -4.63
C PHE A 112 -2.06 14.27 -3.49
N THR A 113 -2.65 13.09 -3.69
CA THR A 113 -2.62 12.02 -2.69
C THR A 113 -1.20 11.57 -2.41
N VAL A 114 -0.41 11.29 -3.45
CA VAL A 114 0.99 10.88 -3.27
C VAL A 114 1.86 12.01 -2.73
N MET A 115 1.56 13.27 -3.06
CA MET A 115 2.23 14.43 -2.47
C MET A 115 2.07 14.42 -0.94
N ALA A 116 0.83 14.31 -0.43
CA ALA A 116 0.62 14.21 1.01
C ALA A 116 1.29 12.97 1.61
N PHE A 117 1.07 11.79 1.03
CA PHE A 117 1.53 10.52 1.59
C PHE A 117 3.05 10.42 1.65
N SER A 118 3.75 10.71 0.55
CA SER A 118 5.22 10.61 0.51
C SER A 118 5.90 11.59 1.47
N LEU A 119 5.31 12.77 1.64
CA LEU A 119 5.87 13.78 2.54
C LEU A 119 5.50 13.56 4.02
N LEU A 120 4.38 12.90 4.32
CA LEU A 120 4.11 12.37 5.66
C LEU A 120 5.18 11.35 6.05
N MET A 121 5.52 10.41 5.14
CA MET A 121 6.60 9.44 5.38
C MET A 121 7.96 10.13 5.57
N ALA A 122 8.32 11.09 4.71
CA ALA A 122 9.56 11.83 4.83
C ALA A 122 9.63 12.63 6.13
N SER A 123 8.53 13.25 6.56
CA SER A 123 8.45 14.02 7.81
C SER A 123 8.72 13.16 9.05
N VAL A 124 8.32 11.88 9.04
CA VAL A 124 8.68 10.95 10.14
C VAL A 124 10.20 10.77 10.21
N LEU A 125 10.86 10.59 9.06
CA LEU A 125 12.32 10.42 9.01
C LEU A 125 13.07 11.68 9.44
N ASP A 126 12.50 12.88 9.19
CA ASP A 126 13.06 14.15 9.61
C ASP A 126 12.94 14.39 11.14
N ILE A 127 11.98 13.71 11.81
CA ILE A 127 11.72 13.89 13.25
C ILE A 127 12.48 12.86 14.08
N VAL A 128 12.62 11.64 13.59
CA VAL A 128 13.11 10.49 14.37
C VAL A 128 14.58 10.26 14.09
N LYS A 129 15.37 10.02 15.15
CA LYS A 129 16.77 9.58 15.00
C LYS A 129 16.83 8.23 14.27
N GLN A 130 17.89 7.99 13.51
CA GLN A 130 18.08 6.74 12.74
C GLN A 130 17.87 5.46 13.56
N THR A 131 18.26 5.47 14.83
CA THR A 131 18.09 4.34 15.76
C THR A 131 16.63 4.03 16.10
N HIS A 132 15.69 4.91 15.78
CA HIS A 132 14.26 4.80 16.10
C HIS A 132 13.35 4.88 14.87
N TYR A 133 13.91 4.86 13.65
CA TYR A 133 13.12 4.92 12.40
C TYR A 133 12.01 3.88 12.36
N GLY A 134 12.27 2.65 12.81
CA GLY A 134 11.27 1.59 12.87
C GLY A 134 10.03 1.95 13.70
N ARG A 135 10.20 2.63 14.85
CA ARG A 135 9.08 3.07 15.68
C ARG A 135 8.26 4.17 15.02
N GLY A 136 8.93 5.15 14.39
CA GLY A 136 8.26 6.25 13.70
C GLY A 136 7.45 5.75 12.52
N MET A 137 8.06 4.93 11.66
CA MET A 137 7.39 4.31 10.51
C MET A 137 6.31 3.33 10.93
N GLY A 138 6.46 2.65 12.08
CA GLY A 138 5.43 1.79 12.65
C GLY A 138 4.15 2.55 13.02
N ILE A 139 4.25 3.75 13.62
CA ILE A 139 3.08 4.59 13.93
C ILE A 139 2.38 5.04 12.65
N LEU A 140 3.14 5.41 11.62
CA LEU A 140 2.59 5.78 10.32
C LEU A 140 1.93 4.59 9.63
N GLY A 141 2.58 3.42 9.68
CA GLY A 141 2.03 2.15 9.17
C GLY A 141 0.73 1.74 9.88
N MET A 142 0.63 1.94 11.19
CA MET A 142 -0.63 1.75 11.93
C MET A 142 -1.72 2.70 11.43
N GLY A 143 -1.41 3.99 11.25
CA GLY A 143 -2.35 4.96 10.68
C GLY A 143 -2.87 4.50 9.31
N MET A 144 -1.97 4.05 8.45
CA MET A 144 -2.32 3.50 7.12
C MET A 144 -3.21 2.25 7.23
N ALA A 145 -2.83 1.29 8.05
CA ALA A 145 -3.55 0.03 8.19
C ALA A 145 -4.95 0.22 8.76
N PHE A 146 -5.09 1.02 9.81
CA PHE A 146 -6.39 1.35 10.40
C PHE A 146 -7.25 2.20 9.46
N GLY A 147 -6.66 3.15 8.74
CA GLY A 147 -7.36 3.94 7.72
C GLY A 147 -7.99 3.04 6.66
N ASN A 148 -7.21 2.12 6.09
CA ASN A 148 -7.69 1.15 5.10
C ASN A 148 -8.74 0.19 5.68
N ALA A 149 -8.51 -0.36 6.88
CA ALA A 149 -9.40 -1.32 7.50
C ALA A 149 -10.76 -0.72 7.88
N MET A 150 -10.81 0.58 8.24
CA MET A 150 -12.06 1.28 8.56
C MET A 150 -12.72 1.91 7.33
N GLY A 151 -11.94 2.42 6.37
CA GLY A 151 -12.46 3.09 5.18
C GLY A 151 -13.36 2.19 4.33
N ALA A 152 -12.95 0.94 4.07
CA ALA A 152 -13.74 0.02 3.25
C ALA A 152 -15.15 -0.28 3.83
N PRO A 153 -15.32 -0.69 5.10
CA PRO A 153 -16.66 -0.98 5.63
C PRO A 153 -17.52 0.28 5.77
N PHE A 154 -16.92 1.43 6.14
CA PHE A 154 -17.65 2.70 6.18
C PHE A 154 -18.12 3.12 4.79
N GLY A 155 -17.18 3.10 3.81
CA GLY A 155 -17.48 3.45 2.43
C GLY A 155 -18.56 2.55 1.82
N GLY A 156 -18.48 1.24 2.09
CA GLY A 156 -19.50 0.29 1.64
C GLY A 156 -20.89 0.58 2.25
N LYS A 157 -20.97 0.86 3.57
CA LYS A 157 -22.24 1.14 4.25
C LYS A 157 -22.89 2.44 3.77
N ILE A 158 -22.13 3.54 3.70
CA ILE A 158 -22.69 4.83 3.22
C ILE A 158 -22.94 4.79 1.72
N GLY A 159 -22.12 4.09 0.97
CA GLY A 159 -22.28 3.92 -0.47
C GLY A 159 -23.45 3.01 -0.87
N ALA A 160 -23.93 2.17 0.04
CA ALA A 160 -25.18 1.40 -0.16
C ALA A 160 -26.43 2.32 -0.15
N VAL A 161 -26.33 3.51 0.42
CA VAL A 161 -27.41 4.52 0.38
C VAL A 161 -27.30 5.35 -0.90
N ASP A 162 -26.11 5.88 -1.19
CA ASP A 162 -25.80 6.61 -2.41
C ASP A 162 -24.31 6.44 -2.75
N PRO A 163 -23.95 5.99 -3.96
CA PRO A 163 -22.56 5.77 -4.38
C PRO A 163 -21.67 7.02 -4.35
N LEU A 164 -22.25 8.23 -4.27
CA LEU A 164 -21.53 9.50 -4.14
C LEU A 164 -21.16 9.85 -2.69
N TYR A 165 -21.87 9.32 -1.70
CA TYR A 165 -21.63 9.66 -0.29
C TYR A 165 -20.20 9.33 0.17
N PRO A 166 -19.58 8.21 -0.23
CA PRO A 166 -18.16 7.95 0.08
C PRO A 166 -17.22 9.08 -0.35
N LEU A 167 -17.48 9.72 -1.50
CA LEU A 167 -16.64 10.81 -2.00
C LEU A 167 -16.88 12.11 -1.21
N TYR A 168 -18.12 12.42 -0.86
CA TYR A 168 -18.41 13.59 -0.01
C TYR A 168 -17.78 13.45 1.37
N VAL A 169 -17.93 12.27 2.00
CA VAL A 169 -17.34 12.00 3.32
C VAL A 169 -15.82 12.00 3.23
N GLY A 170 -15.24 11.40 2.18
CA GLY A 170 -13.79 11.40 1.94
C GLY A 170 -13.24 12.81 1.76
N SER A 171 -13.90 13.64 0.92
CA SER A 171 -13.56 15.04 0.74
C SER A 171 -13.59 15.82 2.06
N PHE A 172 -14.63 15.64 2.86
CA PHE A 172 -14.78 16.28 4.17
C PHE A 172 -13.68 15.84 5.16
N MET A 173 -13.37 14.55 5.21
CA MET A 173 -12.28 14.03 6.03
C MET A 173 -10.92 14.60 5.62
N LEU A 174 -10.68 14.75 4.32
CA LEU A 174 -9.45 15.38 3.80
C LEU A 174 -9.37 16.86 4.18
N LEU A 175 -10.48 17.60 4.22
CA LEU A 175 -10.51 18.99 4.73
C LEU A 175 -10.18 19.04 6.23
N ILE A 176 -10.65 18.07 7.02
CA ILE A 176 -10.24 17.92 8.42
C ILE A 176 -8.71 17.68 8.50
N GLY A 177 -8.17 16.79 7.67
CA GLY A 177 -6.72 16.55 7.58
C GLY A 177 -5.93 17.79 7.21
N ALA A 178 -6.43 18.59 6.26
CA ALA A 178 -5.85 19.88 5.89
C ALA A 178 -5.87 20.87 7.07
N SER A 179 -6.98 20.98 7.78
CA SER A 179 -7.14 21.86 8.95
C SER A 179 -6.16 21.45 10.08
N ILE A 180 -6.08 20.17 10.38
CA ILE A 180 -5.14 19.64 11.36
C ILE A 180 -3.70 19.93 10.92
N THR A 181 -3.37 19.76 9.64
CA THR A 181 -2.05 20.08 9.09
C THR A 181 -1.73 21.56 9.24
N ALA A 182 -2.67 22.44 8.91
CA ALA A 182 -2.49 23.89 9.02
C ALA A 182 -2.22 24.35 10.45
N ILE A 183 -2.97 23.82 11.41
CA ILE A 183 -2.96 24.27 12.82
C ILE A 183 -1.84 23.57 13.61
N ALA A 184 -1.74 22.24 13.50
CA ALA A 184 -0.95 21.44 14.43
C ALA A 184 0.44 21.04 13.89
N LEU A 185 0.61 20.89 12.56
CA LEU A 185 1.90 20.53 12.01
C LEU A 185 2.84 21.74 11.95
N LYS A 186 4.06 21.56 12.43
CA LYS A 186 5.09 22.61 12.41
C LYS A 186 6.07 22.38 11.27
N GLU A 187 6.46 23.45 10.56
CA GLU A 187 7.56 23.40 9.62
C GLU A 187 8.88 23.17 10.35
N ARG A 188 9.72 22.28 9.81
CA ARG A 188 11.03 21.96 10.39
C ARG A 188 12.13 22.04 9.35
N LYS A 189 13.37 22.25 9.80
CA LYS A 189 14.55 22.09 8.95
C LYS A 189 14.69 20.63 8.56
N LEU A 190 14.95 20.39 7.28
CA LEU A 190 15.13 19.04 6.76
C LEU A 190 16.49 18.49 7.18
N GLU A 191 16.49 17.30 7.78
CA GLU A 191 17.71 16.57 8.16
C GLU A 191 18.01 15.41 7.20
N SER A 192 17.04 14.98 6.39
CA SER A 192 17.17 13.88 5.46
C SER A 192 16.91 14.34 4.00
N ARG A 193 17.65 13.74 3.07
CA ARG A 193 17.35 13.84 1.63
C ARG A 193 16.54 12.63 1.21
N SER A 194 15.52 12.84 0.40
CA SER A 194 14.78 11.74 -0.22
C SER A 194 15.72 10.93 -1.14
N ALA A 195 15.62 9.61 -1.09
CA ALA A 195 16.34 8.74 -2.00
C ALA A 195 15.90 9.05 -3.44
N SER A 196 16.87 9.24 -4.35
CA SER A 196 16.57 9.45 -5.76
C SER A 196 16.40 8.12 -6.50
N LEU A 197 15.66 8.14 -7.62
CA LEU A 197 15.57 6.98 -8.52
C LEU A 197 16.97 6.50 -8.95
N ARG A 198 17.89 7.45 -9.22
CA ARG A 198 19.26 7.16 -9.59
C ARG A 198 20.00 6.37 -8.49
N ASP A 199 19.81 6.76 -7.23
CA ASP A 199 20.46 6.08 -6.10
C ASP A 199 19.92 4.66 -5.92
N ALA A 200 18.61 4.45 -6.09
CA ALA A 200 17.99 3.13 -6.05
C ALA A 200 18.49 2.23 -7.20
N LEU A 201 18.63 2.76 -8.41
CA LEU A 201 19.15 2.02 -9.56
C LEU A 201 20.67 1.71 -9.43
N LEU A 202 21.45 2.64 -8.85
CA LEU A 202 22.85 2.39 -8.55
C LEU A 202 23.01 1.29 -7.50
N LEU A 203 22.19 1.31 -6.46
CA LEU A 203 22.20 0.26 -5.44
C LEU A 203 21.88 -1.13 -6.03
N LEU A 204 20.94 -1.22 -6.99
CA LEU A 204 20.65 -2.46 -7.71
C LEU A 204 21.87 -2.98 -8.52
N LYS A 205 22.71 -2.07 -9.06
CA LYS A 205 23.93 -2.47 -9.77
C LYS A 205 25.02 -2.96 -8.83
N GLU A 206 25.14 -2.34 -7.66
CA GLU A 206 26.15 -2.69 -6.64
C GLU A 206 25.79 -3.98 -5.89
N GLU A 207 24.52 -4.15 -5.49
CA GLU A 207 24.03 -5.30 -4.73
C GLU A 207 22.83 -5.95 -5.45
N LYS A 208 23.13 -6.86 -6.38
CA LYS A 208 22.11 -7.53 -7.20
C LYS A 208 21.06 -8.29 -6.39
N ARG A 209 21.43 -8.79 -5.19
CA ARG A 209 20.52 -9.55 -4.32
C ARG A 209 19.37 -8.71 -3.79
N ILE A 210 19.52 -7.38 -3.77
CA ILE A 210 18.45 -6.48 -3.34
C ILE A 210 17.22 -6.50 -4.27
N PHE A 211 17.41 -7.01 -5.50
CA PHE A 211 16.30 -7.25 -6.42
C PHE A 211 15.31 -8.29 -5.87
N ILE A 212 15.75 -9.22 -5.05
CA ILE A 212 14.89 -10.26 -4.47
C ILE A 212 13.78 -9.63 -3.64
N PRO A 213 14.05 -8.88 -2.54
CA PRO A 213 12.97 -8.24 -1.79
C PRO A 213 12.16 -7.23 -2.61
N TYR A 214 12.75 -6.60 -3.64
CA TYR A 214 12.01 -5.72 -4.55
C TYR A 214 10.98 -6.48 -5.38
N ALA A 215 11.32 -7.68 -5.88
CA ALA A 215 10.38 -8.54 -6.59
C ALA A 215 9.23 -9.01 -5.67
N PHE A 216 9.52 -9.33 -4.40
CA PHE A 216 8.48 -9.65 -3.43
C PHE A 216 7.59 -8.45 -3.13
N SER A 217 8.15 -7.24 -2.99
CA SER A 217 7.36 -6.01 -2.84
C SER A 217 6.44 -5.76 -4.04
N PHE A 218 6.96 -6.00 -5.24
CA PHE A 218 6.17 -5.87 -6.47
C PHE A 218 4.97 -6.82 -6.48
N VAL A 219 5.19 -8.12 -6.28
CA VAL A 219 4.09 -9.11 -6.37
C VAL A 219 3.10 -8.99 -5.22
N GLU A 220 3.55 -8.64 -4.02
CA GLU A 220 2.64 -8.37 -2.89
C GLU A 220 1.71 -7.20 -3.22
N ARG A 221 2.25 -6.06 -3.63
CA ARG A 221 1.44 -4.89 -3.99
C ARG A 221 0.62 -5.10 -5.26
N PHE A 222 1.11 -5.90 -6.20
CA PHE A 222 0.37 -6.33 -7.38
C PHE A 222 -0.92 -7.06 -6.98
N THR A 223 -0.84 -8.02 -6.05
CA THR A 223 -2.03 -8.73 -5.54
C THR A 223 -2.96 -7.81 -4.74
N VAL A 224 -2.43 -6.83 -4.00
CA VAL A 224 -3.25 -5.79 -3.36
C VAL A 224 -4.06 -5.01 -4.40
N GLY A 225 -3.50 -4.74 -5.58
CA GLY A 225 -4.23 -4.13 -6.70
C GLY A 225 -5.47 -4.93 -7.11
N PHE A 226 -5.37 -6.26 -7.19
CA PHE A 226 -6.55 -7.13 -7.43
C PHE A 226 -7.55 -7.05 -6.29
N PHE A 227 -7.06 -7.02 -5.07
CA PHE A 227 -7.91 -6.95 -3.89
C PHE A 227 -8.71 -5.65 -3.80
N VAL A 228 -8.17 -4.51 -4.23
CA VAL A 228 -8.88 -3.23 -4.16
C VAL A 228 -9.83 -2.98 -5.32
N VAL A 229 -9.69 -3.71 -6.45
CA VAL A 229 -10.53 -3.51 -7.64
C VAL A 229 -11.29 -4.79 -8.03
N ILE A 230 -10.57 -5.86 -8.35
CA ILE A 230 -11.18 -7.07 -8.92
C ILE A 230 -12.04 -7.79 -7.87
N PHE A 231 -11.63 -7.79 -6.62
CA PHE A 231 -12.37 -8.44 -5.55
C PHE A 231 -13.74 -7.79 -5.28
N PRO A 232 -13.87 -6.46 -5.08
CA PRO A 232 -15.18 -5.81 -4.98
C PRO A 232 -16.07 -6.05 -6.21
N LEU A 233 -15.51 -5.95 -7.42
CA LEU A 233 -16.25 -6.17 -8.65
C LEU A 233 -16.72 -7.63 -8.79
N MET A 234 -15.89 -8.59 -8.40
CA MET A 234 -16.31 -10.01 -8.36
C MET A 234 -17.48 -10.22 -7.41
N LEU A 235 -17.44 -9.68 -6.21
CA LEU A 235 -18.51 -9.80 -5.24
C LEU A 235 -19.81 -9.16 -5.73
N ALA A 236 -19.71 -7.97 -6.33
CA ALA A 236 -20.86 -7.24 -6.85
C ALA A 236 -21.48 -7.88 -8.09
N ILE A 237 -20.65 -8.32 -9.06
CA ILE A 237 -21.12 -8.77 -10.37
C ILE A 237 -21.46 -10.27 -10.36
N LYS A 238 -20.53 -11.10 -9.85
CA LYS A 238 -20.70 -12.56 -9.88
C LYS A 238 -21.68 -13.06 -8.82
N TYR A 239 -21.68 -12.41 -7.65
CA TYR A 239 -22.45 -12.88 -6.49
C TYR A 239 -23.60 -11.95 -6.09
N GLY A 240 -23.76 -10.79 -6.72
CA GLY A 240 -24.81 -9.82 -6.39
C GLY A 240 -24.72 -9.22 -4.98
N ILE A 241 -23.52 -9.22 -4.40
CA ILE A 241 -23.30 -8.72 -3.03
C ILE A 241 -23.24 -7.19 -3.06
N GLY A 242 -24.06 -6.55 -2.24
CA GLY A 242 -24.08 -5.09 -2.13
C GLY A 242 -22.83 -4.50 -1.47
N SER A 243 -22.55 -3.22 -1.78
CA SER A 243 -21.36 -2.49 -1.36
C SER A 243 -21.12 -2.50 0.15
N GLY A 244 -22.17 -2.47 0.97
CA GLY A 244 -22.05 -2.56 2.44
C GLY A 244 -21.41 -3.85 2.93
N SER A 245 -21.77 -5.00 2.33
CA SER A 245 -21.17 -6.30 2.65
C SER A 245 -19.79 -6.44 2.02
N ILE A 246 -19.55 -5.89 0.82
CA ILE A 246 -18.24 -5.89 0.17
C ILE A 246 -17.18 -5.27 1.08
N GLY A 247 -17.48 -4.12 1.68
CA GLY A 247 -16.58 -3.48 2.63
C GLY A 247 -16.23 -4.38 3.85
N MET A 248 -17.18 -5.18 4.33
CA MET A 248 -16.93 -6.14 5.40
C MET A 248 -16.01 -7.30 4.98
N TYR A 249 -16.20 -7.84 3.76
CA TYR A 249 -15.29 -8.85 3.21
C TYR A 249 -13.85 -8.32 3.05
N MET A 250 -13.70 -7.06 2.61
CA MET A 250 -12.38 -6.43 2.54
C MET A 250 -11.74 -6.28 3.93
N THR A 251 -12.54 -5.91 4.93
CA THR A 251 -12.11 -5.78 6.32
C THR A 251 -11.66 -7.11 6.92
N ALA A 252 -12.28 -8.22 6.54
CA ALA A 252 -11.89 -9.56 6.99
C ALA A 252 -10.44 -9.92 6.62
N PHE A 253 -9.91 -9.38 5.52
CA PHE A 253 -8.49 -9.48 5.16
C PHE A 253 -7.64 -8.42 5.88
N LEU A 254 -8.09 -7.15 5.85
CA LEU A 254 -7.29 -6.01 6.29
C LEU A 254 -7.00 -6.01 7.80
N ILE A 255 -7.95 -6.45 8.62
CA ILE A 255 -7.77 -6.50 10.08
C ILE A 255 -6.68 -7.50 10.50
N PRO A 256 -6.74 -8.79 10.15
CA PRO A 256 -5.66 -9.72 10.49
C PRO A 256 -4.31 -9.28 9.93
N PHE A 257 -4.28 -8.80 8.68
CA PHE A 257 -3.09 -8.29 8.04
C PHE A 257 -2.46 -7.14 8.85
N ALA A 258 -3.25 -6.15 9.27
CA ALA A 258 -2.76 -5.00 10.00
C ALA A 258 -2.24 -5.36 11.41
N PHE A 259 -3.01 -6.14 12.18
CA PHE A 259 -2.65 -6.48 13.56
C PHE A 259 -1.49 -7.47 13.66
N LEU A 260 -1.37 -8.40 12.71
CA LEU A 260 -0.37 -9.45 12.76
C LEU A 260 0.98 -9.06 12.16
N GLN A 261 1.09 -7.93 11.44
CA GLN A 261 2.38 -7.46 10.91
C GLN A 261 3.45 -7.30 12.01
N TYR A 262 3.09 -6.74 13.16
CA TYR A 262 4.03 -6.54 14.26
C TYR A 262 4.48 -7.86 14.89
N PRO A 263 3.60 -8.75 15.39
CA PRO A 263 4.02 -10.00 16.01
C PRO A 263 4.74 -10.94 15.03
N LEU A 264 4.28 -11.04 13.77
CA LEU A 264 4.91 -11.90 12.78
C LEU A 264 6.25 -11.31 12.29
N GLY A 265 6.37 -9.98 12.22
CA GLY A 265 7.66 -9.31 12.02
C GLY A 265 8.65 -9.63 13.14
N ALA A 266 8.22 -9.58 14.40
CA ALA A 266 9.06 -9.94 15.55
C ALA A 266 9.46 -11.42 15.56
N ILE A 267 8.60 -12.33 15.08
CA ILE A 267 8.94 -13.74 14.87
C ILE A 267 10.04 -13.85 13.81
N SER A 268 9.92 -13.14 12.68
CA SER A 268 10.93 -13.15 11.62
C SER A 268 12.29 -12.60 12.09
N ASP A 269 12.30 -11.70 13.08
CA ASP A 269 13.54 -11.22 13.71
C ASP A 269 14.28 -12.33 14.48
N ARG A 270 13.54 -13.31 15.02
CA ARG A 270 14.09 -14.40 15.83
C ARG A 270 14.50 -15.62 15.00
N ILE A 271 13.67 -16.02 14.03
CA ILE A 271 13.89 -17.26 13.24
C ILE A 271 14.60 -16.98 11.90
N GLY A 272 14.90 -15.71 11.61
CA GLY A 272 15.45 -15.25 10.33
C GLY A 272 14.37 -14.81 9.35
N ARG A 273 14.76 -13.98 8.35
CA ARG A 273 13.84 -13.37 7.38
C ARG A 273 13.29 -14.37 6.37
N VAL A 274 14.13 -15.31 5.98
CA VAL A 274 13.88 -16.18 4.82
C VAL A 274 12.79 -17.23 5.05
N PRO A 275 12.74 -17.98 6.17
CA PRO A 275 11.72 -19.00 6.35
C PRO A 275 10.28 -18.42 6.33
N PRO A 276 9.94 -17.36 7.09
CA PRO A 276 8.59 -16.78 7.05
C PRO A 276 8.27 -16.14 5.69
N LEU A 277 9.27 -15.58 4.99
CA LEU A 277 9.07 -15.03 3.64
C LEU A 277 8.66 -16.11 2.64
N ILE A 278 9.35 -17.25 2.62
CA ILE A 278 9.03 -18.36 1.70
C ILE A 278 7.66 -18.95 2.03
N VAL A 279 7.46 -19.37 3.28
CA VAL A 279 6.21 -20.01 3.72
C VAL A 279 5.04 -19.04 3.55
N GLY A 280 5.20 -17.78 4.00
CA GLY A 280 4.19 -16.74 3.87
C GLY A 280 3.81 -16.50 2.40
N SER A 281 4.79 -16.41 1.50
CA SER A 281 4.52 -16.18 0.06
C SER A 281 3.78 -17.34 -0.61
N LEU A 282 4.19 -18.58 -0.34
CA LEU A 282 3.51 -19.75 -0.92
C LEU A 282 2.08 -19.86 -0.43
N LEU A 283 1.85 -19.74 0.87
CA LEU A 283 0.51 -19.81 1.46
C LEU A 283 -0.34 -18.61 1.04
N TYR A 284 0.24 -17.41 0.93
CA TYR A 284 -0.45 -16.22 0.45
C TYR A 284 -0.86 -16.37 -1.02
N GLY A 285 0.03 -16.87 -1.88
CA GLY A 285 -0.30 -17.14 -3.27
C GLY A 285 -1.45 -18.15 -3.41
N ILE A 286 -1.46 -19.23 -2.60
CA ILE A 286 -2.56 -20.20 -2.55
C ILE A 286 -3.85 -19.52 -2.08
N ALA A 287 -3.82 -18.70 -1.03
CA ALA A 287 -4.99 -17.98 -0.55
C ALA A 287 -5.55 -17.05 -1.64
N VAL A 288 -4.71 -16.32 -2.37
CA VAL A 288 -5.13 -15.44 -3.49
C VAL A 288 -5.79 -16.24 -4.62
N VAL A 289 -5.22 -17.39 -5.02
CA VAL A 289 -5.86 -18.29 -6.00
C VAL A 289 -7.23 -18.75 -5.51
N SER A 290 -7.32 -19.12 -4.23
CA SER A 290 -8.56 -19.63 -3.61
C SER A 290 -9.69 -18.59 -3.64
N VAL A 291 -9.39 -17.29 -3.57
CA VAL A 291 -10.39 -16.20 -3.68
C VAL A 291 -11.22 -16.31 -4.94
N GLY A 292 -10.62 -16.67 -6.09
CA GLY A 292 -11.33 -16.81 -7.36
C GLY A 292 -12.23 -18.04 -7.45
N ILE A 293 -12.02 -19.04 -6.56
CA ILE A 293 -12.62 -20.38 -6.67
C ILE A 293 -13.74 -20.57 -5.66
N VAL A 294 -13.57 -20.13 -4.42
CA VAL A 294 -14.49 -20.42 -3.31
C VAL A 294 -15.75 -19.55 -3.35
N ALA A 295 -16.84 -20.11 -2.82
CA ALA A 295 -18.13 -19.42 -2.69
C ALA A 295 -18.12 -18.41 -1.50
N PRO A 296 -19.02 -17.39 -1.50
CA PRO A 296 -19.02 -16.32 -0.51
C PRO A 296 -18.96 -16.73 0.96
N PRO A 297 -19.65 -17.77 1.46
CA PRO A 297 -19.55 -18.15 2.88
C PRO A 297 -18.13 -18.56 3.29
N MET A 298 -17.42 -19.31 2.43
CA MET A 298 -16.05 -19.74 2.67
C MET A 298 -15.04 -18.63 2.39
N LEU A 299 -15.42 -17.63 1.59
CA LEU A 299 -14.56 -16.52 1.19
C LEU A 299 -14.12 -15.68 2.38
N VAL A 300 -14.96 -15.53 3.42
CA VAL A 300 -14.57 -14.85 4.68
C VAL A 300 -13.38 -15.55 5.33
N VAL A 301 -13.40 -16.90 5.38
CA VAL A 301 -12.31 -17.68 5.95
C VAL A 301 -11.03 -17.50 5.15
N VAL A 302 -11.13 -17.56 3.81
CA VAL A 302 -9.99 -17.33 2.91
C VAL A 302 -9.43 -15.91 3.07
N MET A 303 -10.29 -14.89 3.26
CA MET A 303 -9.87 -13.52 3.52
C MET A 303 -9.10 -13.38 4.83
N VAL A 304 -9.62 -13.95 5.93
CA VAL A 304 -8.96 -13.94 7.24
C VAL A 304 -7.60 -14.65 7.16
N LEU A 305 -7.56 -15.86 6.59
CA LEU A 305 -6.32 -16.62 6.42
C LEU A 305 -5.35 -15.89 5.50
N GLY A 306 -5.83 -15.31 4.39
CA GLY A 306 -5.04 -14.50 3.48
C GLY A 306 -4.39 -13.30 4.17
N GLY A 307 -5.13 -12.62 5.07
CA GLY A 307 -4.60 -11.53 5.89
C GLY A 307 -3.49 -12.00 6.84
N VAL A 308 -3.67 -13.15 7.49
CA VAL A 308 -2.66 -13.77 8.38
C VAL A 308 -1.38 -14.09 7.60
N VAL A 309 -1.50 -14.83 6.48
CA VAL A 309 -0.32 -15.27 5.71
C VAL A 309 0.33 -14.13 4.93
N GLY A 310 -0.43 -13.12 4.51
CA GLY A 310 0.10 -11.89 3.94
C GLY A 310 0.98 -11.13 4.94
N ALA A 311 0.58 -11.11 6.23
CA ALA A 311 1.37 -10.52 7.29
C ALA A 311 2.67 -11.31 7.60
N LEU A 312 2.77 -12.59 7.18
CA LEU A 312 4.03 -13.35 7.21
C LEU A 312 4.99 -12.97 6.07
N MET A 313 4.49 -12.47 4.96
CA MET A 313 5.29 -12.17 3.76
C MET A 313 5.87 -10.76 3.81
N TYR A 314 5.07 -9.73 4.10
CA TYR A 314 5.45 -8.33 3.93
C TYR A 314 6.57 -7.84 4.86
N PRO A 315 6.49 -8.00 6.21
CA PRO A 315 7.53 -7.50 7.10
C PRO A 315 8.92 -8.14 6.87
N PRO A 316 9.04 -9.48 6.66
CA PRO A 316 10.34 -10.08 6.36
C PRO A 316 10.94 -9.61 5.04
N SER A 317 10.12 -9.38 3.99
CA SER A 317 10.61 -8.88 2.70
C SER A 317 11.15 -7.45 2.82
N ALA A 318 10.45 -6.59 3.54
CA ALA A 318 10.89 -5.22 3.80
C ALA A 318 12.16 -5.17 4.64
N ALA A 319 12.24 -6.00 5.71
CA ALA A 319 13.43 -6.11 6.53
C ALA A 319 14.64 -6.64 5.74
N LEU A 320 14.44 -7.65 4.88
CA LEU A 320 15.49 -8.20 4.02
C LEU A 320 16.08 -7.14 3.08
N ALA A 321 15.27 -6.22 2.54
CA ALA A 321 15.76 -5.11 1.73
C ALA A 321 16.72 -4.20 2.53
N GLY A 322 16.39 -3.92 3.79
CA GLY A 322 17.25 -3.16 4.69
C GLY A 322 18.51 -3.92 5.13
N ASP A 323 18.41 -5.23 5.34
CA ASP A 323 19.52 -6.07 5.82
C ASP A 323 20.57 -6.34 4.72
N LEU A 324 20.16 -6.39 3.45
CA LEU A 324 21.06 -6.54 2.29
C LEU A 324 21.80 -5.24 1.94
N ALA A 325 21.33 -4.09 2.40
CA ALA A 325 21.97 -2.81 2.16
C ALA A 325 22.92 -2.44 3.30
N ASN A 326 24.03 -1.76 2.97
CA ASN A 326 24.89 -1.13 3.96
C ASN A 326 24.12 -0.10 4.78
N LEU A 327 24.50 0.11 6.05
CA LEU A 327 23.83 1.03 6.97
C LEU A 327 23.54 2.41 6.36
N ALA A 328 24.50 2.96 5.62
CA ALA A 328 24.39 4.27 4.95
C ALA A 328 23.37 4.27 3.79
N LYS A 329 23.08 3.10 3.18
CA LYS A 329 22.20 2.96 2.01
C LYS A 329 20.83 2.34 2.33
N ARG A 330 20.53 2.07 3.59
CA ARG A 330 19.23 1.48 4.00
C ARG A 330 18.03 2.32 3.55
N GLY A 331 18.12 3.64 3.65
CA GLY A 331 17.07 4.54 3.16
C GLY A 331 16.82 4.40 1.65
N THR A 332 17.90 4.30 0.87
CA THR A 332 17.83 4.06 -0.58
C THR A 332 17.22 2.69 -0.90
N ALA A 333 17.60 1.65 -0.15
CA ALA A 333 17.02 0.31 -0.30
C ALA A 333 15.51 0.29 -0.06
N MET A 334 15.05 0.97 1.00
CA MET A 334 13.62 1.11 1.28
C MET A 334 12.89 1.96 0.24
N GLY A 335 13.56 2.99 -0.31
CA GLY A 335 13.04 3.77 -1.44
C GLY A 335 12.80 2.90 -2.68
N GLY A 336 13.77 2.06 -3.04
CA GLY A 336 13.63 1.08 -4.12
C GLY A 336 12.55 0.04 -3.86
N PHE A 337 12.49 -0.51 -2.64
CA PHE A 337 11.44 -1.43 -2.22
C PHE A 337 10.03 -0.85 -2.41
N ASN A 338 9.82 0.40 -1.99
CA ASN A 338 8.54 1.09 -2.15
C ASN A 338 8.25 1.44 -3.62
N LEU A 339 9.26 1.80 -4.43
CA LEU A 339 9.09 2.06 -5.85
C LEU A 339 8.60 0.82 -6.60
N PHE A 340 9.25 -0.34 -6.40
CA PHE A 340 8.83 -1.59 -7.01
C PHE A 340 7.45 -2.02 -6.52
N GLY A 341 7.15 -1.83 -5.25
CA GLY A 341 5.81 -2.05 -4.71
C GLY A 341 4.76 -1.16 -5.36
N SER A 342 5.05 0.12 -5.57
CA SER A 342 4.14 1.06 -6.25
C SER A 342 3.89 0.67 -7.71
N LEU A 343 4.93 0.19 -8.42
CA LEU A 343 4.79 -0.35 -9.78
C LEU A 343 3.86 -1.57 -9.80
N GLY A 344 4.02 -2.49 -8.85
CA GLY A 344 3.13 -3.64 -8.69
C GLY A 344 1.69 -3.20 -8.43
N PHE A 345 1.51 -2.27 -7.49
CA PHE A 345 0.18 -1.77 -7.13
C PHE A 345 -0.53 -1.09 -8.31
N ALA A 346 0.19 -0.31 -9.13
CA ALA A 346 -0.38 0.34 -10.32
C ALA A 346 -0.72 -0.68 -11.44
N ALA A 347 0.13 -1.70 -11.63
CA ALA A 347 -0.09 -2.72 -12.66
C ALA A 347 -1.22 -3.69 -12.30
N GLY A 348 -1.40 -3.99 -10.99
CA GLY A 348 -2.35 -5.00 -10.51
C GLY A 348 -3.78 -4.81 -11.00
N PRO A 349 -4.43 -3.68 -10.73
CA PRO A 349 -5.81 -3.45 -11.15
C PRO A 349 -6.01 -3.56 -12.66
N PHE A 350 -5.09 -2.97 -13.44
CA PHE A 350 -5.18 -2.97 -14.90
C PHE A 350 -5.05 -4.39 -15.47
N ILE A 351 -4.00 -5.13 -15.07
CA ILE A 351 -3.80 -6.52 -15.53
C ILE A 351 -4.94 -7.40 -15.04
N GLY A 352 -5.38 -7.22 -13.79
CA GLY A 352 -6.51 -7.93 -13.22
C GLY A 352 -7.80 -7.70 -14.02
N GLY A 353 -8.08 -6.46 -14.41
CA GLY A 353 -9.22 -6.10 -15.24
C GLY A 353 -9.17 -6.73 -16.63
N VAL A 354 -8.00 -6.64 -17.30
CA VAL A 354 -7.80 -7.27 -18.63
C VAL A 354 -8.01 -8.78 -18.60
N VAL A 355 -7.45 -9.45 -17.58
CA VAL A 355 -7.59 -10.90 -17.44
C VAL A 355 -9.03 -11.28 -17.09
N ALA A 356 -9.67 -10.51 -16.20
CA ALA A 356 -11.05 -10.76 -15.80
C ALA A 356 -12.05 -10.56 -16.96
N ASP A 357 -11.85 -9.56 -17.81
CA ASP A 357 -12.66 -9.33 -19.01
C ASP A 357 -12.60 -10.51 -20.01
N ARG A 358 -11.38 -11.08 -20.21
CA ARG A 358 -11.17 -12.13 -21.21
C ARG A 358 -11.43 -13.55 -20.69
N TYR A 359 -11.05 -13.82 -19.46
CA TYR A 359 -10.96 -15.17 -18.89
C TYR A 359 -11.76 -15.34 -17.59
N GLY A 360 -12.43 -14.26 -17.14
CA GLY A 360 -13.23 -14.26 -15.91
C GLY A 360 -12.44 -14.08 -14.63
N PHE A 361 -13.15 -13.89 -13.52
CA PHE A 361 -12.57 -13.59 -12.21
C PHE A 361 -11.67 -14.70 -11.67
N GLN A 362 -11.99 -15.97 -11.95
CA GLN A 362 -11.17 -17.10 -11.49
C GLN A 362 -9.76 -17.04 -12.08
N ALA A 363 -9.65 -16.83 -13.40
CA ALA A 363 -8.37 -16.69 -14.08
C ALA A 363 -7.60 -15.46 -13.56
N SER A 364 -8.29 -14.37 -13.28
CA SER A 364 -7.69 -13.15 -12.74
C SER A 364 -7.00 -13.41 -11.40
N PHE A 365 -7.69 -14.03 -10.44
CA PHE A 365 -7.09 -14.38 -9.13
C PHE A 365 -6.03 -15.48 -9.25
N ALA A 366 -6.18 -16.42 -10.20
CA ALA A 366 -5.14 -17.41 -10.47
C ALA A 366 -3.83 -16.73 -10.95
N VAL A 367 -3.92 -15.79 -11.88
CA VAL A 367 -2.73 -15.01 -12.33
C VAL A 367 -2.08 -14.28 -11.15
N ALA A 368 -2.88 -13.62 -10.31
CA ALA A 368 -2.36 -12.89 -9.16
C ALA A 368 -1.64 -13.81 -8.15
N GLY A 369 -2.27 -14.91 -7.75
CA GLY A 369 -1.69 -15.82 -6.77
C GLY A 369 -0.51 -16.63 -7.32
N LEU A 370 -0.59 -17.08 -8.59
CA LEU A 370 0.52 -17.76 -9.26
C LEU A 370 1.74 -16.86 -9.43
N ALA A 371 1.56 -15.55 -9.68
CA ALA A 371 2.68 -14.61 -9.73
C ALA A 371 3.47 -14.60 -8.42
N VAL A 372 2.81 -14.63 -7.27
CA VAL A 372 3.49 -14.72 -5.96
C VAL A 372 4.23 -16.04 -5.80
N ILE A 373 3.59 -17.17 -6.14
CA ILE A 373 4.20 -18.51 -6.03
C ILE A 373 5.42 -18.61 -6.95
N ILE A 374 5.30 -18.16 -8.19
CA ILE A 374 6.39 -18.20 -9.18
C ILE A 374 7.60 -17.37 -8.68
N ILE A 375 7.39 -16.16 -8.18
CA ILE A 375 8.48 -15.35 -7.63
C ILE A 375 9.12 -16.04 -6.41
N ALA A 376 8.34 -16.63 -5.53
CA ALA A 376 8.88 -17.39 -4.39
C ALA A 376 9.73 -18.59 -4.85
N LEU A 377 9.30 -19.30 -5.89
CA LEU A 377 10.05 -20.45 -6.44
C LEU A 377 11.31 -20.02 -7.21
N ILE A 378 11.24 -18.96 -8.03
CA ILE A 378 12.39 -18.42 -8.77
C ILE A 378 13.52 -18.04 -7.79
N PHE A 379 13.18 -17.36 -6.71
CA PHE A 379 14.20 -16.91 -5.75
C PHE A 379 14.46 -17.88 -4.60
N PHE A 380 13.84 -19.06 -4.59
CA PHE A 380 13.97 -20.04 -3.51
C PHE A 380 15.43 -20.39 -3.19
N SER A 381 16.22 -20.79 -4.21
CA SER A 381 17.62 -21.16 -4.04
C SER A 381 18.47 -20.00 -3.54
N SER A 382 18.26 -18.79 -4.08
CA SER A 382 18.98 -17.59 -3.66
C SER A 382 18.63 -17.19 -2.21
N LEU A 383 17.38 -17.34 -1.81
CA LEU A 383 16.93 -17.10 -0.43
C LEU A 383 17.58 -18.09 0.54
N ILE A 384 17.64 -19.38 0.20
CA ILE A 384 18.33 -20.40 1.03
C ILE A 384 19.83 -20.07 1.18
N GLU A 385 20.48 -19.61 0.11
CA GLU A 385 21.91 -19.18 0.18
C GLU A 385 22.09 -17.99 1.12
N ILE A 386 21.22 -16.98 1.04
CA ILE A 386 21.22 -15.82 1.95
C ILE A 386 21.07 -16.29 3.41
N ASN A 387 20.11 -17.17 3.67
CA ASN A 387 19.84 -17.68 5.02
C ASN A 387 21.06 -18.43 5.59
N LYS A 388 21.72 -19.26 4.79
CA LYS A 388 22.94 -19.98 5.21
C LYS A 388 24.07 -19.04 5.57
N LYS A 389 24.30 -17.97 4.79
CA LYS A 389 25.36 -16.97 5.05
C LYS A 389 25.12 -16.20 6.35
N VAL A 390 23.89 -15.79 6.61
CA VAL A 390 23.52 -15.11 7.86
C VAL A 390 23.71 -16.03 9.06
N SER A 391 23.22 -17.28 8.99
CA SER A 391 23.37 -18.26 10.07
C SER A 391 24.84 -18.60 10.35
N LEU A 392 25.72 -18.65 9.34
CA LEU A 392 27.14 -18.91 9.52
C LEU A 392 27.83 -17.71 10.21
N HIS A 393 27.49 -16.50 9.82
CA HIS A 393 28.02 -15.28 10.41
C HIS A 393 27.65 -15.16 11.91
N ASP A 394 26.40 -15.45 12.26
CA ASP A 394 25.93 -15.44 13.65
C ASP A 394 26.61 -16.51 14.52
N LYS A 395 26.88 -17.70 13.96
CA LYS A 395 27.64 -18.76 14.65
C LYS A 395 29.09 -18.32 14.92
N LEU A 396 29.76 -17.70 13.96
CA LEU A 396 31.12 -17.20 14.12
C LEU A 396 31.22 -16.10 15.19
N LEU A 397 30.24 -15.20 15.24
CA LEU A 397 30.17 -14.15 16.27
C LEU A 397 29.89 -14.70 17.68
N LYS A 398 29.14 -15.81 17.81
CA LYS A 398 28.88 -16.46 19.09
C LYS A 398 30.07 -17.28 19.60
N ASN A 399 30.89 -17.87 18.70
CA ASN A 399 32.08 -18.61 19.09
C ASN A 399 33.28 -17.72 19.47
N ASN A 400 33.22 -16.43 19.10
CA ASN A 400 34.26 -15.44 19.45
C ASN A 400 33.90 -14.59 20.68
N ARG A 401 32.82 -14.94 21.39
CA ARG A 401 32.42 -14.36 22.69
C ARG A 401 32.56 -15.42 23.79
#